data_bd20add35550be0492127e61cb790adb
#
_entry.id   bd20add35550be0492127e61cb790adb
#
_cell.length_a   1.000
_cell.length_b   1.000
_cell.length_c   1.000
_cell.angle_alpha   90.00
_cell.angle_beta   90.00
_cell.angle_gamma   90.00
#
_symmetry.space_group_name_H-M   'P 1'
#
loop_
_entity.id
_entity.type
_entity.pdbx_description
1 polymer ?
#
loop_
_entity_poly.entity_id
_entity_poly.type
_entity_poly.pdbx_seq_one_letter_code
_entity_poly.pdbx_strand_id
1 'polypeptide(L)'
;MERRSRRNRVGRQYKDRIRMTGLKYRPDTIFFDADDTLWENESYFRAAEDRFAELLSDYTSPEGVQALLWQKQEDNIPLFGYGSKTYMLGMTDAALELCGGQLPEHIYLGIKKIITELAYHEVELIDGVEDTLKALQGHYRMIVATKGDLTEQMNKFRVSGLAKYFHHCEVMENKDEKNYLELCAKNNLDPSRLLMIGNSVKSDIAPVVEIGGTAIHVPHEIVWTHEIMDMPQSDRIIEVNEIREILKFLQ
;
A
#
# COMPACT_ATOMS: atom_id res chain seq x y z
N MET A 1 3.78 -35.86 17.68
CA MET A 1 4.21 -36.09 16.26
C MET A 1 3.24 -35.49 15.23
N GLU A 2 2.06 -35.06 15.60
CA GLU A 2 1.04 -34.51 14.63
C GLU A 2 1.14 -33.03 14.24
N ARG A 3 1.87 -32.21 14.99
CA ARG A 3 1.99 -30.76 14.69
C ARG A 3 2.96 -30.41 13.55
N ARG A 4 3.88 -31.32 13.17
CA ARG A 4 4.79 -31.12 12.02
C ARG A 4 4.15 -31.47 10.65
N SER A 5 3.08 -32.25 10.64
CA SER A 5 2.41 -32.67 9.40
C SER A 5 1.50 -31.60 8.80
N ARG A 6 0.94 -30.69 9.62
CA ARG A 6 0.03 -29.63 9.11
C ARG A 6 0.76 -28.46 8.43
N ARG A 7 1.96 -28.08 8.92
CA ARG A 7 2.75 -27.02 8.28
C ARG A 7 3.26 -27.37 6.87
N ASN A 8 3.55 -28.65 6.65
CA ASN A 8 4.00 -29.11 5.32
C ASN A 8 2.86 -29.30 4.30
N ARG A 9 1.60 -29.41 4.73
CA ARG A 9 0.46 -29.49 3.82
C ARG A 9 0.03 -28.12 3.29
N VAL A 10 0.08 -27.08 4.13
CA VAL A 10 -0.26 -25.71 3.72
C VAL A 10 0.79 -25.17 2.73
N GLY A 11 2.08 -25.42 2.97
CA GLY A 11 3.14 -25.01 2.05
C GLY A 11 3.19 -25.78 0.72
N ARG A 12 2.65 -27.00 0.66
CA ARG A 12 2.52 -27.76 -0.61
C ARG A 12 1.29 -27.34 -1.41
N GLN A 13 0.17 -27.02 -0.79
CA GLN A 13 -1.02 -26.51 -1.49
C GLN A 13 -0.80 -25.13 -2.13
N TYR A 14 0.11 -24.31 -1.58
CA TYR A 14 0.47 -23.02 -2.16
C TYR A 14 1.35 -23.16 -3.42
N LYS A 15 2.24 -24.17 -3.47
CA LYS A 15 3.14 -24.38 -4.62
C LYS A 15 2.45 -24.95 -5.86
N ASP A 16 1.31 -25.62 -5.71
CA ASP A 16 0.59 -26.23 -6.84
C ASP A 16 -0.50 -25.31 -7.46
N ARG A 17 -0.67 -24.07 -6.96
CA ARG A 17 -1.66 -23.11 -7.45
C ARG A 17 -1.13 -22.07 -8.43
N ILE A 18 0.13 -22.11 -8.80
CA ILE A 18 0.64 -21.32 -9.93
C ILE A 18 0.14 -21.98 -11.22
N ARG A 19 -1.14 -21.88 -11.50
CA ARG A 19 -1.63 -21.97 -12.87
C ARG A 19 -1.14 -20.70 -13.55
N MET A 20 -0.09 -20.83 -14.35
CA MET A 20 0.38 -19.83 -15.28
C MET A 20 -0.73 -19.56 -16.32
N THR A 21 -1.75 -18.82 -15.94
CA THR A 21 -2.61 -18.17 -16.90
C THR A 21 -1.85 -16.91 -17.29
N GLY A 22 -1.17 -16.91 -18.42
CA GLY A 22 -0.54 -15.73 -18.98
C GLY A 22 -1.59 -14.63 -19.14
N LEU A 23 -1.12 -13.38 -19.30
CA LEU A 23 -2.02 -12.26 -19.60
C LEU A 23 -2.85 -12.60 -20.83
N LYS A 24 -4.17 -12.42 -20.76
CA LYS A 24 -5.13 -12.69 -21.85
C LYS A 24 -4.94 -11.71 -23.04
N TYR A 25 -4.22 -10.62 -22.80
CA TYR A 25 -3.88 -9.59 -23.79
C TYR A 25 -2.57 -8.92 -23.40
N ARG A 26 -1.91 -8.27 -24.37
CA ARG A 26 -0.76 -7.41 -24.08
C ARG A 26 -1.27 -6.03 -23.68
N PRO A 27 -0.99 -5.55 -22.44
CA PRO A 27 -1.39 -4.21 -22.02
C PRO A 27 -0.56 -3.14 -22.77
N ASP A 28 -1.17 -2.00 -23.05
CA ASP A 28 -0.44 -0.82 -23.54
C ASP A 28 0.01 0.05 -22.36
N THR A 29 -0.76 0.04 -21.29
CA THR A 29 -0.53 0.81 -20.05
C THR A 29 -0.53 -0.12 -18.85
N ILE A 30 0.45 0.06 -17.98
CA ILE A 30 0.59 -0.63 -16.72
C ILE A 30 0.53 0.39 -15.59
N PHE A 31 -0.32 0.13 -14.61
CA PHE A 31 -0.40 0.91 -13.39
C PHE A 31 0.33 0.19 -12.27
N PHE A 32 1.12 0.92 -11.51
CA PHE A 32 1.83 0.42 -10.34
C PHE A 32 1.32 1.15 -9.10
N ASP A 33 1.00 0.42 -8.07
CA ASP A 33 0.95 0.98 -6.74
C ASP A 33 2.35 1.45 -6.31
N ALA A 34 2.42 2.23 -5.24
CA ALA A 34 3.65 2.83 -4.80
C ALA A 34 4.13 2.29 -3.44
N ASP A 35 3.39 2.58 -2.38
CA ASP A 35 3.75 2.22 -1.00
C ASP A 35 3.70 0.69 -0.82
N ASP A 36 4.78 0.10 -0.34
CA ASP A 36 4.96 -1.36 -0.18
C ASP A 36 4.86 -2.18 -1.48
N THR A 37 4.95 -1.48 -2.63
CA THR A 37 5.08 -2.07 -3.97
C THR A 37 6.36 -1.62 -4.67
N LEU A 38 6.65 -0.32 -4.65
CA LEU A 38 7.85 0.28 -5.23
C LEU A 38 8.88 0.67 -4.17
N TRP A 39 8.43 1.06 -3.00
CA TRP A 39 9.26 1.44 -1.85
C TRP A 39 8.61 1.08 -0.54
N GLU A 40 9.44 0.90 0.49
CA GLU A 40 9.02 0.60 1.85
C GLU A 40 8.17 1.74 2.44
N ASN A 41 7.08 1.40 3.11
CA ASN A 41 6.19 2.37 3.74
C ASN A 41 5.66 1.87 5.09
N GLU A 42 5.00 0.71 5.15
CA GLU A 42 4.32 0.23 6.37
C GLU A 42 5.31 -0.02 7.51
N SER A 43 6.55 -0.39 7.23
CA SER A 43 7.62 -0.54 8.23
C SER A 43 7.87 0.76 8.99
N TYR A 44 7.82 1.91 8.32
CA TYR A 44 7.98 3.23 8.95
C TYR A 44 6.76 3.63 9.78
N PHE A 45 5.55 3.29 9.34
CA PHE A 45 4.33 3.51 10.12
C PHE A 45 4.35 2.66 11.39
N ARG A 46 4.76 1.39 11.33
CA ARG A 46 4.93 0.53 12.52
C ARG A 46 5.93 1.11 13.51
N ALA A 47 7.08 1.57 13.05
CA ALA A 47 8.05 2.23 13.91
C ALA A 47 7.51 3.52 14.55
N ALA A 48 6.66 4.27 13.84
CA ALA A 48 5.99 5.44 14.37
C ALA A 48 4.93 5.07 15.45
N GLU A 49 4.20 3.96 15.27
CA GLU A 49 3.25 3.41 16.25
C GLU A 49 3.97 2.99 17.55
N ASP A 50 5.08 2.28 17.43
CA ASP A 50 5.86 1.83 18.58
C ASP A 50 6.36 3.02 19.40
N ARG A 51 6.88 4.05 18.74
CA ARG A 51 7.33 5.30 19.40
C ARG A 51 6.18 6.09 20.02
N PHE A 52 5.01 6.06 19.39
CA PHE A 52 3.81 6.67 19.96
C PHE A 52 3.32 5.92 21.19
N ALA A 53 3.36 4.60 21.18
CA ALA A 53 3.05 3.78 22.34
C ALA A 53 4.04 4.03 23.49
N GLU A 54 5.35 4.14 23.18
CA GLU A 54 6.37 4.51 24.18
C GLU A 54 6.09 5.90 24.79
N LEU A 55 5.74 6.88 23.96
CA LEU A 55 5.42 8.26 24.39
C LEU A 55 4.25 8.31 25.38
N LEU A 56 3.30 7.38 25.28
CA LEU A 56 2.10 7.29 26.11
C LEU A 56 2.15 6.18 27.17
N SER A 57 3.32 5.60 27.42
CA SER A 57 3.50 4.46 28.33
C SER A 57 3.05 4.73 29.78
N ASP A 58 3.05 5.99 30.22
CA ASP A 58 2.55 6.39 31.56
C ASP A 58 1.00 6.36 31.65
N TYR A 59 0.28 6.29 30.53
CA TYR A 59 -1.17 6.40 30.49
C TYR A 59 -1.86 5.06 30.25
N THR A 60 -1.30 4.19 29.40
CA THR A 60 -1.87 2.87 29.11
C THR A 60 -0.82 1.92 28.51
N SER A 61 -1.19 0.64 28.29
CA SER A 61 -0.33 -0.33 27.64
C SER A 61 -0.16 -0.04 26.14
N PRO A 62 0.89 -0.55 25.50
CA PRO A 62 1.08 -0.43 24.04
C PRO A 62 -0.15 -0.88 23.23
N GLU A 63 -0.78 -1.99 23.62
CA GLU A 63 -1.98 -2.51 22.96
C GLU A 63 -3.17 -1.54 23.13
N GLY A 64 -3.27 -0.87 24.29
CA GLY A 64 -4.29 0.14 24.55
C GLY A 64 -4.10 1.38 23.67
N VAL A 65 -2.86 1.83 23.47
CA VAL A 65 -2.53 2.93 22.56
C VAL A 65 -2.89 2.55 21.12
N GLN A 66 -2.49 1.36 20.68
CA GLN A 66 -2.75 0.87 19.30
C GLN A 66 -4.25 0.76 19.02
N ALA A 67 -5.01 0.16 19.94
CA ALA A 67 -6.46 0.03 19.79
C ALA A 67 -7.17 1.38 19.66
N LEU A 68 -6.76 2.36 20.49
CA LEU A 68 -7.35 3.70 20.43
C LEU A 68 -6.92 4.46 19.18
N LEU A 69 -5.65 4.38 18.79
CA LEU A 69 -5.15 4.98 17.57
C LEU A 69 -5.89 4.42 16.32
N TRP A 70 -6.09 3.11 16.29
CA TRP A 70 -6.90 2.45 15.27
C TRP A 70 -8.30 3.06 15.18
N GLN A 71 -9.00 3.18 16.31
CA GLN A 71 -10.34 3.77 16.35
C GLN A 71 -10.33 5.22 15.81
N LYS A 72 -9.34 6.04 16.24
CA LYS A 72 -9.26 7.43 15.77
C LYS A 72 -8.93 7.53 14.28
N GLN A 73 -8.22 6.58 13.71
CA GLN A 73 -8.00 6.52 12.26
C GLN A 73 -9.27 6.15 11.51
N GLU A 74 -10.04 5.15 11.99
CA GLU A 74 -11.35 4.80 11.44
C GLU A 74 -12.30 6.01 11.39
N ASP A 75 -12.27 6.86 12.43
CA ASP A 75 -13.10 8.06 12.52
C ASP A 75 -12.61 9.17 11.56
N ASN A 76 -11.30 9.32 11.38
CA ASN A 76 -10.70 10.46 10.68
C ASN A 76 -10.50 10.21 9.17
N ILE A 77 -10.18 9.00 8.74
CA ILE A 77 -9.93 8.68 7.31
C ILE A 77 -11.11 9.05 6.41
N PRO A 78 -12.38 8.77 6.75
CA PRO A 78 -13.51 9.15 5.91
C PRO A 78 -13.69 10.67 5.75
N LEU A 79 -13.17 11.47 6.68
CA LEU A 79 -13.32 12.92 6.71
C LEU A 79 -12.14 13.65 6.05
N PHE A 80 -10.93 13.14 6.21
CA PHE A 80 -9.69 13.84 5.87
C PHE A 80 -8.82 13.07 4.85
N GLY A 81 -9.22 11.86 4.47
CA GLY A 81 -8.46 11.00 3.56
C GLY A 81 -7.27 10.32 4.25
N TYR A 82 -6.43 9.69 3.46
CA TYR A 82 -5.23 8.98 3.90
C TYR A 82 -4.01 9.90 3.99
N GLY A 83 -2.97 9.46 4.71
CA GLY A 83 -1.66 10.12 4.77
C GLY A 83 -1.24 10.55 6.16
N SER A 84 0.00 11.03 6.28
CA SER A 84 0.63 11.37 7.57
C SER A 84 -0.09 12.48 8.34
N LYS A 85 -0.79 13.40 7.64
CA LYS A 85 -1.56 14.46 8.29
C LYS A 85 -2.78 13.91 9.04
N THR A 86 -3.54 13.02 8.42
CA THR A 86 -4.68 12.34 9.05
C THR A 86 -4.18 11.43 10.17
N TYR A 87 -3.04 10.79 9.97
CA TYR A 87 -2.39 9.98 10.99
C TYR A 87 -1.99 10.80 12.22
N MET A 88 -1.41 12.01 12.02
CA MET A 88 -1.12 12.95 13.11
C MET A 88 -2.38 13.35 13.87
N LEU A 89 -3.49 13.58 13.16
CA LEU A 89 -4.77 13.91 13.80
C LEU A 89 -5.23 12.76 14.68
N GLY A 90 -5.21 11.53 14.18
CA GLY A 90 -5.55 10.33 14.95
C GLY A 90 -4.67 10.14 16.20
N MET A 91 -3.33 10.33 16.07
CA MET A 91 -2.43 10.31 17.24
C MET A 91 -2.78 11.41 18.24
N THR A 92 -3.09 12.62 17.77
CA THR A 92 -3.43 13.75 18.62
C THR A 92 -4.74 13.50 19.39
N ASP A 93 -5.76 12.99 18.71
CA ASP A 93 -7.06 12.65 19.30
C ASP A 93 -6.94 11.52 20.32
N ALA A 94 -6.17 10.48 20.02
CA ALA A 94 -5.90 9.37 20.93
C ALA A 94 -5.15 9.85 22.19
N ALA A 95 -4.11 10.66 22.00
CA ALA A 95 -3.35 11.21 23.13
C ALA A 95 -4.20 12.16 23.99
N LEU A 96 -5.03 13.00 23.37
CA LEU A 96 -5.93 13.91 24.08
C LEU A 96 -6.92 13.13 24.96
N GLU A 97 -7.48 12.04 24.46
CA GLU A 97 -8.39 11.17 25.22
C GLU A 97 -7.69 10.50 26.40
N LEU A 98 -6.52 9.89 26.17
CA LEU A 98 -5.72 9.25 27.22
C LEU A 98 -5.24 10.23 28.29
N CYS A 99 -4.95 11.49 27.93
CA CYS A 99 -4.56 12.54 28.85
C CYS A 99 -5.74 13.26 29.53
N GLY A 100 -6.97 12.72 29.43
CA GLY A 100 -8.15 13.27 30.12
C GLY A 100 -8.62 14.63 29.55
N GLY A 101 -8.42 14.88 28.27
CA GLY A 101 -8.85 16.10 27.57
C GLY A 101 -7.89 17.28 27.67
N GLN A 102 -6.70 17.11 28.25
CA GLN A 102 -5.64 18.12 28.31
C GLN A 102 -4.34 17.52 27.77
N LEU A 103 -3.98 17.87 26.55
CA LEU A 103 -2.78 17.36 25.90
C LEU A 103 -1.51 18.07 26.44
N PRO A 104 -0.61 17.38 27.16
CA PRO A 104 0.63 17.96 27.62
C PRO A 104 1.52 18.38 26.44
N GLU A 105 2.23 19.51 26.59
CA GLU A 105 3.11 20.07 25.56
C GLU A 105 4.14 19.04 25.07
N HIS A 106 4.76 18.28 25.98
CA HIS A 106 5.78 17.30 25.61
C HIS A 106 5.21 16.14 24.77
N ILE A 107 3.96 15.74 25.01
CA ILE A 107 3.25 14.72 24.21
C ILE A 107 2.99 15.28 22.81
N TYR A 108 2.45 16.50 22.70
CA TYR A 108 2.23 17.15 21.41
C TYR A 108 3.53 17.29 20.59
N LEU A 109 4.61 17.73 21.24
CA LEU A 109 5.92 17.86 20.59
C LEU A 109 6.49 16.50 20.18
N GLY A 110 6.27 15.45 20.99
CA GLY A 110 6.60 14.07 20.67
C GLY A 110 5.87 13.58 19.42
N ILE A 111 4.55 13.74 19.36
CA ILE A 111 3.73 13.40 18.18
C ILE A 111 4.23 14.16 16.94
N LYS A 112 4.42 15.48 17.05
CA LYS A 112 4.93 16.29 15.96
C LYS A 112 6.27 15.79 15.44
N LYS A 113 7.19 15.39 16.33
CA LYS A 113 8.48 14.84 15.95
C LYS A 113 8.31 13.51 15.19
N ILE A 114 7.52 12.58 15.72
CA ILE A 114 7.23 11.27 15.09
C ILE A 114 6.70 11.48 13.68
N ILE A 115 5.69 12.33 13.50
CA ILE A 115 5.07 12.58 12.20
C ILE A 115 6.01 13.32 11.23
N THR A 116 6.82 14.24 11.73
CA THR A 116 7.80 14.92 10.87
C THR A 116 8.82 13.92 10.31
N GLU A 117 9.32 13.02 11.13
CA GLU A 117 10.25 11.97 10.71
C GLU A 117 9.57 10.98 9.77
N LEU A 118 8.31 10.61 10.02
CA LEU A 118 7.52 9.75 9.13
C LEU A 118 7.27 10.40 7.77
N ALA A 119 6.92 11.69 7.70
CA ALA A 119 6.63 12.39 6.45
C ALA A 119 7.88 12.68 5.59
N TYR A 120 9.06 12.66 6.18
CA TYR A 120 10.32 13.00 5.51
C TYR A 120 11.39 11.91 5.63
N HIS A 121 10.98 10.65 5.87
CA HIS A 121 11.93 9.55 5.86
C HIS A 121 12.53 9.35 4.46
N GLU A 122 13.70 8.73 4.40
CA GLU A 122 14.32 8.32 3.14
C GLU A 122 13.43 7.29 2.43
N VAL A 123 13.24 7.46 1.12
CA VAL A 123 12.46 6.52 0.32
C VAL A 123 13.35 5.35 -0.05
N GLU A 124 13.17 4.22 0.62
CA GLU A 124 13.90 2.98 0.41
C GLU A 124 13.18 2.12 -0.65
N LEU A 125 13.84 1.86 -1.77
CA LEU A 125 13.26 1.05 -2.84
C LEU A 125 13.22 -0.42 -2.46
N ILE A 126 12.10 -1.08 -2.76
CA ILE A 126 11.99 -2.54 -2.64
C ILE A 126 12.93 -3.20 -3.67
N ASP A 127 13.58 -4.29 -3.23
CA ASP A 127 14.56 -4.99 -4.05
C ASP A 127 13.95 -5.45 -5.39
N GLY A 128 14.68 -5.19 -6.48
CA GLY A 128 14.27 -5.55 -7.83
C GLY A 128 13.38 -4.56 -8.54
N VAL A 129 12.87 -3.53 -7.87
CA VAL A 129 11.98 -2.53 -8.48
C VAL A 129 12.67 -1.82 -9.63
N GLU A 130 13.83 -1.22 -9.40
CA GLU A 130 14.49 -0.42 -10.44
C GLU A 130 14.86 -1.25 -11.68
N ASP A 131 15.39 -2.46 -11.47
CA ASP A 131 15.74 -3.38 -12.57
C ASP A 131 14.50 -3.77 -13.38
N THR A 132 13.38 -4.04 -12.70
CA THR A 132 12.11 -4.39 -13.32
C THR A 132 11.56 -3.25 -14.15
N LEU A 133 11.52 -2.04 -13.60
CA LEU A 133 11.05 -0.85 -14.31
C LEU A 133 11.93 -0.52 -15.51
N LYS A 134 13.24 -0.66 -15.38
CA LYS A 134 14.21 -0.49 -16.47
C LYS A 134 13.96 -1.50 -17.61
N ALA A 135 13.65 -2.75 -17.29
CA ALA A 135 13.33 -3.78 -18.29
C ALA A 135 12.02 -3.52 -19.04
N LEU A 136 11.07 -2.83 -18.40
CA LEU A 136 9.77 -2.47 -19.00
C LEU A 136 9.79 -1.12 -19.74
N GLN A 137 10.80 -0.28 -19.46
CA GLN A 137 10.90 1.06 -20.04
C GLN A 137 10.97 1.02 -21.57
N GLY A 138 10.17 1.86 -22.23
CA GLY A 138 10.08 1.92 -23.69
C GLY A 138 9.19 0.84 -24.31
N HIS A 139 8.75 -0.16 -23.57
CA HIS A 139 7.84 -1.20 -24.03
C HIS A 139 6.39 -0.95 -23.61
N TYR A 140 6.18 -0.21 -22.52
CA TYR A 140 4.89 0.07 -21.93
C TYR A 140 4.78 1.53 -21.49
N ARG A 141 3.56 2.06 -21.49
CA ARG A 141 3.23 3.26 -20.77
C ARG A 141 3.04 2.88 -19.30
N MET A 142 3.92 3.35 -18.42
CA MET A 142 3.87 3.07 -16.98
C MET A 142 3.38 4.30 -16.21
N ILE A 143 2.45 4.10 -15.30
CA ILE A 143 1.83 5.14 -14.47
C ILE A 143 1.83 4.66 -13.04
N VAL A 144 2.23 5.50 -12.09
CA VAL A 144 1.99 5.23 -10.67
C VAL A 144 0.55 5.57 -10.35
N ALA A 145 -0.16 4.68 -9.65
CA ALA A 145 -1.51 4.88 -9.14
C ALA A 145 -1.50 4.58 -7.64
N THR A 146 -1.37 5.60 -6.84
CA THR A 146 -1.26 5.53 -5.38
C THR A 146 -2.39 6.28 -4.70
N LYS A 147 -2.67 5.99 -3.42
CA LYS A 147 -3.58 6.77 -2.58
C LYS A 147 -2.83 7.45 -1.45
N GLY A 148 -3.36 8.55 -0.94
CA GLY A 148 -2.75 9.28 0.17
C GLY A 148 -2.78 10.79 0.01
N ASP A 149 -2.01 11.48 0.84
CA ASP A 149 -1.84 12.93 0.69
C ASP A 149 -1.06 13.26 -0.58
N LEU A 150 -1.63 14.15 -1.40
CA LEU A 150 -1.04 14.52 -2.70
C LEU A 150 0.40 15.04 -2.56
N THR A 151 0.64 15.90 -1.57
CA THR A 151 1.96 16.51 -1.38
C THR A 151 2.98 15.46 -0.96
N GLU A 152 2.60 14.54 -0.08
CA GLU A 152 3.43 13.46 0.43
C GLU A 152 3.78 12.47 -0.68
N GLN A 153 2.77 11.95 -1.41
CA GLN A 153 2.98 10.97 -2.47
C GLN A 153 3.79 11.55 -3.64
N MET A 154 3.51 12.78 -4.04
CA MET A 154 4.30 13.45 -5.09
C MET A 154 5.74 13.73 -4.65
N ASN A 155 5.99 13.99 -3.36
CA ASN A 155 7.35 14.11 -2.85
C ASN A 155 8.08 12.77 -2.87
N LYS A 156 7.46 11.69 -2.33
CA LYS A 156 8.03 10.33 -2.39
C LYS A 156 8.36 9.92 -3.83
N PHE A 157 7.41 10.10 -4.75
CA PHE A 157 7.62 9.81 -6.17
C PHE A 157 8.81 10.57 -6.76
N ARG A 158 8.97 11.85 -6.43
CA ARG A 158 10.08 12.66 -6.93
C ARG A 158 11.43 12.23 -6.34
N VAL A 159 11.50 11.98 -5.03
CA VAL A 159 12.77 11.66 -4.35
C VAL A 159 13.20 10.20 -4.50
N SER A 160 12.27 9.28 -4.84
CA SER A 160 12.59 7.88 -5.12
C SER A 160 13.55 7.68 -6.30
N GLY A 161 13.70 8.68 -7.16
CA GLY A 161 14.47 8.55 -8.40
C GLY A 161 13.79 7.72 -9.50
N LEU A 162 12.57 7.18 -9.23
CA LEU A 162 11.83 6.34 -10.17
C LEU A 162 11.02 7.12 -11.21
N ALA A 163 10.81 8.43 -11.01
CA ALA A 163 10.03 9.28 -11.92
C ALA A 163 10.47 9.18 -13.40
N LYS A 164 11.74 8.89 -13.65
CA LYS A 164 12.32 8.70 -14.99
C LYS A 164 11.76 7.49 -15.77
N TYR A 165 11.13 6.54 -15.07
CA TYR A 165 10.54 5.34 -15.67
C TYR A 165 9.05 5.50 -15.96
N PHE A 166 8.39 6.44 -15.31
CA PHE A 166 6.94 6.62 -15.38
C PHE A 166 6.56 7.82 -16.25
N HIS A 167 5.39 7.74 -16.87
CA HIS A 167 4.82 8.86 -17.59
C HIS A 167 4.28 9.93 -16.67
N HIS A 168 3.66 9.52 -15.56
CA HIS A 168 3.20 10.40 -14.48
C HIS A 168 2.79 9.57 -13.25
N CYS A 169 2.42 10.28 -12.18
CA CYS A 169 1.85 9.72 -10.96
C CYS A 169 0.44 10.25 -10.78
N GLU A 170 -0.51 9.34 -10.56
CA GLU A 170 -1.90 9.61 -10.20
C GLU A 170 -2.05 9.35 -8.70
N VAL A 171 -2.37 10.39 -7.94
CA VAL A 171 -2.73 10.26 -6.53
C VAL A 171 -4.24 10.24 -6.43
N MET A 172 -4.79 9.12 -6.01
CA MET A 172 -6.22 8.84 -5.91
C MET A 172 -6.72 9.13 -4.50
N GLU A 173 -7.95 9.58 -4.36
CA GLU A 173 -8.59 9.78 -3.06
C GLU A 173 -8.80 8.44 -2.35
N ASN A 174 -9.27 7.45 -3.11
CA ASN A 174 -9.40 6.06 -2.67
C ASN A 174 -9.11 5.12 -3.85
N LYS A 175 -8.92 3.84 -3.59
CA LYS A 175 -8.73 2.79 -4.60
C LYS A 175 -9.92 1.83 -4.56
N ASP A 176 -11.07 2.30 -5.01
CA ASP A 176 -12.29 1.54 -5.22
C ASP A 176 -12.66 1.49 -6.71
N GLU A 177 -13.70 0.74 -7.06
CA GLU A 177 -14.15 0.54 -8.44
C GLU A 177 -14.43 1.88 -9.15
N LYS A 178 -15.08 2.83 -8.45
CA LYS A 178 -15.41 4.15 -9.00
C LYS A 178 -14.13 4.91 -9.36
N ASN A 179 -13.17 4.98 -8.45
CA ASN A 179 -11.91 5.70 -8.66
C ASN A 179 -11.07 5.05 -9.77
N TYR A 180 -11.10 3.71 -9.90
CA TYR A 180 -10.43 3.03 -11.03
C TYR A 180 -11.13 3.27 -12.36
N LEU A 181 -12.47 3.36 -12.41
CA LEU A 181 -13.19 3.75 -13.63
C LEU A 181 -12.85 5.18 -14.03
N GLU A 182 -12.75 6.11 -13.08
CA GLU A 182 -12.31 7.48 -13.32
C GLU A 182 -10.86 7.54 -13.82
N LEU A 183 -9.97 6.73 -13.22
CA LEU A 183 -8.58 6.59 -13.67
C LEU A 183 -8.50 6.08 -15.12
N CYS A 184 -9.29 5.08 -15.47
CA CYS A 184 -9.39 4.57 -16.83
C CYS A 184 -9.88 5.65 -17.81
N ALA A 185 -10.96 6.35 -17.45
CA ALA A 185 -11.51 7.42 -18.28
C ALA A 185 -10.50 8.55 -18.51
N LYS A 186 -9.82 9.01 -17.47
CA LYS A 186 -8.76 10.04 -17.52
C LYS A 186 -7.60 9.64 -18.44
N ASN A 187 -7.28 8.36 -18.50
CA ASN A 187 -6.18 7.82 -19.31
C ASN A 187 -6.62 7.27 -20.67
N ASN A 188 -7.90 7.44 -21.06
CA ASN A 188 -8.51 6.90 -22.28
C ASN A 188 -8.30 5.38 -22.40
N LEU A 189 -8.45 4.65 -21.30
CA LEU A 189 -8.26 3.21 -21.21
C LEU A 189 -9.61 2.50 -21.02
N ASP A 190 -9.82 1.43 -21.78
CA ASP A 190 -10.92 0.49 -21.50
C ASP A 190 -10.64 -0.23 -20.17
N PRO A 191 -11.57 -0.24 -19.20
CA PRO A 191 -11.36 -0.93 -17.91
C PRO A 191 -10.93 -2.39 -18.05
N SER A 192 -11.43 -3.10 -19.08
CA SER A 192 -11.04 -4.50 -19.34
C SER A 192 -9.56 -4.66 -19.75
N ARG A 193 -8.89 -3.57 -20.11
CA ARG A 193 -7.47 -3.50 -20.48
C ARG A 193 -6.61 -2.87 -19.38
N LEU A 194 -7.19 -2.54 -18.23
CA LEU A 194 -6.44 -2.11 -17.05
C LEU A 194 -5.57 -3.27 -16.56
N LEU A 195 -4.28 -3.01 -16.39
CA LEU A 195 -3.37 -3.86 -15.65
C LEU A 195 -2.84 -3.08 -14.45
N MET A 196 -3.14 -3.56 -13.25
CA MET A 196 -2.66 -3.03 -11.99
C MET A 196 -1.65 -3.99 -11.36
N ILE A 197 -0.56 -3.46 -10.83
CA ILE A 197 0.46 -4.20 -10.09
C ILE A 197 0.56 -3.57 -8.70
N GLY A 198 0.31 -4.33 -7.66
CA GLY A 198 0.32 -3.81 -6.29
C GLY A 198 0.31 -4.90 -5.22
N ASN A 199 0.50 -4.47 -3.96
CA ASN A 199 0.58 -5.36 -2.80
C ASN A 199 -0.75 -5.52 -2.07
N SER A 200 -1.68 -4.58 -2.19
CA SER A 200 -2.93 -4.61 -1.43
C SER A 200 -4.04 -5.36 -2.16
N VAL A 201 -4.51 -6.46 -1.57
CA VAL A 201 -5.67 -7.18 -2.10
C VAL A 201 -6.89 -6.29 -2.16
N LYS A 202 -7.12 -5.47 -1.12
CA LYS A 202 -8.29 -4.61 -0.98
C LYS A 202 -8.26 -3.42 -1.94
N SER A 203 -7.09 -2.82 -2.16
CA SER A 203 -6.95 -1.57 -2.90
C SER A 203 -6.50 -1.78 -4.35
N ASP A 204 -5.65 -2.79 -4.64
CA ASP A 204 -5.05 -2.96 -5.96
C ASP A 204 -5.65 -4.12 -6.76
N ILE A 205 -6.17 -5.13 -6.07
CA ILE A 205 -6.56 -6.38 -6.72
C ILE A 205 -8.08 -6.45 -6.87
N ALA A 206 -8.82 -6.46 -5.77
CA ALA A 206 -10.27 -6.68 -5.79
C ALA A 206 -11.03 -5.66 -6.64
N PRO A 207 -10.88 -4.33 -6.47
CA PRO A 207 -11.64 -3.36 -7.24
C PRO A 207 -11.27 -3.36 -8.73
N VAL A 208 -10.02 -3.67 -9.06
CA VAL A 208 -9.56 -3.76 -10.47
C VAL A 208 -10.21 -4.95 -11.17
N VAL A 209 -10.26 -6.08 -10.50
CA VAL A 209 -10.88 -7.30 -11.07
C VAL A 209 -12.40 -7.15 -11.18
N GLU A 210 -13.03 -6.47 -10.24
CA GLU A 210 -14.49 -6.23 -10.26
C GLU A 210 -14.92 -5.40 -11.48
N ILE A 211 -14.14 -4.41 -11.88
CA ILE A 211 -14.40 -3.63 -13.11
C ILE A 211 -13.93 -4.32 -14.39
N GLY A 212 -13.46 -5.59 -14.31
CA GLY A 212 -13.03 -6.39 -15.45
C GLY A 212 -11.57 -6.19 -15.86
N GLY A 213 -10.77 -5.48 -15.08
CA GLY A 213 -9.32 -5.35 -15.26
C GLY A 213 -8.56 -6.63 -14.90
N THR A 214 -7.26 -6.57 -15.03
CA THR A 214 -6.33 -7.64 -14.61
C THR A 214 -5.41 -7.08 -13.53
N ALA A 215 -5.10 -7.88 -12.52
CA ALA A 215 -4.24 -7.47 -11.43
C ALA A 215 -3.09 -8.49 -11.23
N ILE A 216 -1.90 -7.97 -10.94
CA ILE A 216 -0.77 -8.78 -10.48
C ILE A 216 -0.52 -8.40 -9.02
N HIS A 217 -0.72 -9.36 -8.14
CA HIS A 217 -0.46 -9.22 -6.72
C HIS A 217 1.00 -9.52 -6.43
N VAL A 218 1.71 -8.52 -5.90
CA VAL A 218 3.08 -8.62 -5.40
C VAL A 218 3.01 -8.47 -3.88
N PRO A 219 3.04 -9.56 -3.09
CA PRO A 219 2.84 -9.49 -1.66
C PRO A 219 3.98 -8.74 -0.97
N HIS A 220 3.64 -7.94 0.02
CA HIS A 220 4.59 -7.33 0.95
C HIS A 220 4.54 -8.06 2.31
N GLU A 221 5.67 -8.09 3.04
CA GLU A 221 5.78 -8.81 4.31
C GLU A 221 4.87 -8.22 5.39
N ILE A 222 4.76 -6.88 5.43
CA ILE A 222 3.93 -6.16 6.38
C ILE A 222 2.70 -5.62 5.62
N VAL A 223 1.52 -5.98 6.11
CA VAL A 223 0.25 -5.50 5.54
C VAL A 223 -0.42 -4.58 6.54
N TRP A 224 -0.79 -3.40 6.08
CA TRP A 224 -1.59 -2.48 6.88
C TRP A 224 -2.94 -3.12 7.23
N THR A 225 -3.32 -3.07 8.52
CA THR A 225 -4.49 -3.80 9.02
C THR A 225 -5.80 -3.40 8.30
N HIS A 226 -5.93 -2.13 7.87
CA HIS A 226 -7.08 -1.65 7.08
C HIS A 226 -7.12 -2.22 5.64
N GLU A 227 -6.02 -2.81 5.16
CA GLU A 227 -5.90 -3.42 3.82
C GLU A 227 -6.07 -4.95 3.83
N ILE A 228 -6.27 -5.56 5.00
CA ILE A 228 -6.45 -7.01 5.10
C ILE A 228 -7.78 -7.41 4.45
N MET A 229 -7.68 -8.26 3.44
CA MET A 229 -8.81 -8.81 2.70
C MET A 229 -8.45 -10.19 2.16
N ASP A 230 -9.43 -11.10 2.09
CA ASP A 230 -9.25 -12.39 1.43
C ASP A 230 -9.13 -12.21 -0.10
N MET A 231 -8.20 -12.95 -0.72
CA MET A 231 -8.01 -12.89 -2.17
C MET A 231 -9.28 -13.36 -2.91
N PRO A 232 -9.88 -12.53 -3.77
CA PRO A 232 -11.03 -12.94 -4.55
C PRO A 232 -10.67 -14.05 -5.56
N GLN A 233 -11.64 -14.88 -5.90
CA GLN A 233 -11.45 -15.95 -6.88
C GLN A 233 -11.67 -15.40 -8.30
N SER A 234 -10.61 -15.25 -9.08
CA SER A 234 -10.68 -14.75 -10.46
C SER A 234 -9.54 -15.30 -11.31
N ASP A 235 -9.79 -15.51 -12.58
CA ASP A 235 -8.77 -15.86 -13.59
C ASP A 235 -8.05 -14.60 -14.14
N ARG A 236 -8.38 -13.43 -13.59
CA ARG A 236 -7.74 -12.13 -13.90
C ARG A 236 -6.72 -11.73 -12.84
N ILE A 237 -6.47 -12.59 -11.85
CA ILE A 237 -5.47 -12.35 -10.82
C ILE A 237 -4.26 -13.24 -11.09
N ILE A 238 -3.10 -12.61 -11.07
CA ILE A 238 -1.81 -13.28 -11.11
C ILE A 238 -1.11 -12.99 -9.78
N GLU A 239 -0.67 -14.04 -9.09
CA GLU A 239 0.11 -13.90 -7.86
C GLU A 239 1.57 -14.20 -8.16
N VAL A 240 2.47 -13.35 -7.70
CA VAL A 240 3.92 -13.52 -7.78
C VAL A 240 4.52 -13.44 -6.37
N ASN A 241 5.77 -13.81 -6.19
CA ASN A 241 6.42 -13.70 -4.88
C ASN A 241 7.23 -12.40 -4.73
N GLU A 242 7.71 -11.86 -5.85
CA GLU A 242 8.51 -10.64 -5.89
C GLU A 242 8.26 -9.88 -7.20
N ILE A 243 8.58 -8.60 -7.22
CA ILE A 243 8.28 -7.72 -8.36
C ILE A 243 9.00 -8.14 -9.65
N ARG A 244 10.19 -8.72 -9.58
CA ARG A 244 10.92 -9.21 -10.77
C ARG A 244 10.15 -10.27 -11.55
N GLU A 245 9.30 -11.04 -10.87
CA GLU A 245 8.53 -12.12 -11.50
C GLU A 245 7.46 -11.63 -12.46
N ILE A 246 7.04 -10.34 -12.38
CA ILE A 246 6.09 -9.76 -13.34
C ILE A 246 6.64 -9.79 -14.78
N LEU A 247 7.96 -9.79 -14.95
CA LEU A 247 8.61 -9.85 -16.26
C LEU A 247 8.29 -11.15 -17.01
N LYS A 248 7.96 -12.24 -16.30
CA LYS A 248 7.54 -13.51 -16.90
C LYS A 248 6.24 -13.39 -17.72
N PHE A 249 5.45 -12.35 -17.46
CA PHE A 249 4.14 -12.10 -18.10
C PHE A 249 4.15 -10.92 -19.04
N LEU A 250 5.19 -10.08 -18.98
CA LEU A 250 5.27 -8.79 -19.69
C LEU A 250 6.37 -8.71 -20.76
N GLN A 251 7.23 -9.72 -20.83
CA GLN A 251 8.30 -9.82 -21.84
C GLN A 251 7.99 -10.78 -22.98
#